data_478ea89a677a0f3acfab5a0a0f83714a
#
_entry.id   478ea89a677a0f3acfab5a0a0f83714a
#
_cell.length_a   1.000
_cell.length_b   1.000
_cell.length_c   1.000
_cell.angle_alpha   90.00
_cell.angle_beta   90.00
_cell.angle_gamma   90.00
#
_symmetry.space_group_name_H-M   'P 1'
#
loop_
_entity.id
_entity.type
_entity.pdbx_description
1 polymer ?
#
loop_
_entity_poly.entity_id
_entity_poly.type
_entity_poly.pdbx_seq_one_letter_code
_entity_poly.pdbx_strand_id
1 'polypeptide(L)'
;FICEGMPALYLATTSYACWLELGKPENDFYVSSFIPDNRGERLKVLNMIVTPEMINGFYNPAWDKEDLRRKEIQNKMLSFFPLVIATSFKYSVGNKEEYIIPELVMRCLRRFNIDGIVYLSKNLEHDIQLHSVVNVVLPIYKDQLQDEYGKITRLFRISKPELFMPQSKKYEKAKN
;
A
#
# COMPACT_ATOMS: atom_id res chain seq x y z
N PHE A 1 2.12 7.76 -0.48
CA PHE A 1 2.39 8.00 -1.91
C PHE A 1 1.27 8.86 -2.51
N ILE A 2 1.47 10.16 -2.53
CA ILE A 2 0.53 11.11 -3.15
C ILE A 2 1.29 11.78 -4.30
N CYS A 3 0.64 11.95 -5.44
CA CYS A 3 1.20 12.70 -6.57
C CYS A 3 0.19 13.78 -6.97
N GLU A 4 0.58 15.04 -6.76
CA GLU A 4 -0.29 16.18 -7.08
C GLU A 4 -0.66 16.18 -8.58
N GLY A 5 -1.95 16.24 -8.87
CA GLY A 5 -2.47 16.24 -10.24
C GLY A 5 -2.52 14.87 -10.93
N MET A 6 -2.16 13.78 -10.26
CA MET A 6 -2.30 12.42 -10.76
C MET A 6 -3.32 11.65 -9.91
N PRO A 7 -4.50 11.31 -10.45
CA PRO A 7 -5.46 10.49 -9.73
C PRO A 7 -4.88 9.09 -9.48
N ALA A 8 -5.24 8.49 -8.37
CA ALA A 8 -4.84 7.15 -8.02
C ALA A 8 -5.93 6.43 -7.22
N LEU A 9 -6.03 5.12 -7.42
CA LEU A 9 -6.84 4.26 -6.57
C LEU A 9 -6.01 3.80 -5.38
N TYR A 10 -6.48 4.11 -4.17
CA TYR A 10 -5.88 3.67 -2.91
C TYR A 10 -6.69 2.52 -2.34
N LEU A 11 -6.02 1.42 -2.08
CA LEU A 11 -6.60 0.22 -1.50
C LEU A 11 -5.82 -0.14 -0.23
N ALA A 12 -6.50 -0.77 0.72
CA ALA A 12 -5.87 -1.32 1.92
C ALA A 12 -6.38 -2.76 2.16
N THR A 13 -5.60 -3.53 2.87
CA THR A 13 -5.94 -4.94 3.16
C THR A 13 -7.10 -5.11 4.13
N THR A 14 -7.43 -4.08 4.90
CA THR A 14 -8.53 -4.09 5.86
C THR A 14 -9.30 -2.78 5.84
N SER A 15 -10.59 -2.82 6.19
CA SER A 15 -11.42 -1.62 6.37
C SER A 15 -10.88 -0.70 7.48
N TYR A 16 -10.28 -1.29 8.51
CA TYR A 16 -9.62 -0.55 9.59
C TYR A 16 -8.43 0.25 9.07
N ALA A 17 -7.63 -0.31 8.18
CA ALA A 17 -6.53 0.38 7.54
C ALA A 17 -7.01 1.58 6.71
N CYS A 18 -8.07 1.40 5.93
CA CYS A 18 -8.69 2.51 5.19
C CYS A 18 -9.11 3.65 6.12
N TRP A 19 -9.74 3.32 7.25
CA TRP A 19 -10.17 4.29 8.24
C TRP A 19 -9.00 5.05 8.90
N LEU A 20 -7.89 4.35 9.20
CA LEU A 20 -6.65 4.95 9.72
C LEU A 20 -6.01 5.91 8.71
N GLU A 21 -5.91 5.49 7.46
CA GLU A 21 -5.29 6.30 6.40
C GLU A 21 -6.06 7.60 6.13
N LEU A 22 -7.38 7.59 6.33
CA LEU A 22 -8.23 8.78 6.21
C LEU A 22 -8.29 9.63 7.49
N GLY A 23 -7.41 9.37 8.46
CA GLY A 23 -7.31 10.17 9.68
C GLY A 23 -8.43 9.89 10.68
N LYS A 24 -8.98 8.69 10.71
CA LYS A 24 -10.02 8.26 11.66
C LYS A 24 -11.28 9.13 11.59
N PRO A 25 -11.95 9.25 10.44
CA PRO A 25 -13.12 10.11 10.29
C PRO A 25 -14.20 9.75 11.31
N GLU A 26 -14.78 10.77 11.93
CA GLU A 26 -15.87 10.62 12.93
C GLU A 26 -17.24 10.38 12.28
N ASN A 27 -17.40 10.82 11.04
CA ASN A 27 -18.63 10.67 10.26
C ASN A 27 -18.80 9.25 9.75
N ASP A 28 -19.96 8.98 9.15
CA ASP A 28 -20.24 7.71 8.48
C ASP A 28 -19.19 7.41 7.42
N PHE A 29 -18.55 6.27 7.54
CA PHE A 29 -17.48 5.82 6.68
C PHE A 29 -17.91 4.55 5.96
N TYR A 30 -17.95 4.63 4.63
CA TYR A 30 -18.35 3.50 3.79
C TYR A 30 -17.14 2.88 3.12
N VAL A 31 -17.11 1.56 3.06
CA VAL A 31 -16.05 0.78 2.42
C VAL A 31 -16.62 -0.12 1.34
N SER A 32 -15.85 -0.28 0.26
CA SER A 32 -16.13 -1.26 -0.80
C SER A 32 -14.95 -2.21 -0.93
N SER A 33 -15.23 -3.48 -1.13
CA SER A 33 -14.20 -4.48 -1.42
C SER A 33 -13.88 -4.49 -2.91
N PHE A 34 -12.59 -4.47 -3.22
CA PHE A 34 -12.06 -4.64 -4.57
C PHE A 34 -11.57 -6.08 -4.72
N ILE A 35 -12.32 -6.90 -5.42
CA ILE A 35 -12.07 -8.33 -5.60
C ILE A 35 -11.36 -8.52 -6.93
N PRO A 36 -10.10 -9.04 -6.96
CA PRO A 36 -9.39 -9.28 -8.21
C PRO A 36 -10.21 -10.18 -9.15
N ASP A 37 -10.31 -9.78 -10.40
CA ASP A 37 -10.92 -10.61 -11.44
C ASP A 37 -9.84 -11.44 -12.13
N ASN A 38 -9.89 -12.77 -11.96
CA ASN A 38 -8.88 -13.71 -12.43
C ASN A 38 -8.87 -13.91 -13.96
N ARG A 39 -9.43 -12.98 -14.75
CA ARG A 39 -9.53 -13.11 -16.22
C ARG A 39 -8.20 -12.95 -16.97
N GLY A 40 -7.08 -13.10 -16.29
CA GLY A 40 -5.76 -13.24 -16.94
C GLY A 40 -4.84 -12.02 -16.89
N GLU A 41 -5.33 -10.84 -16.58
CA GLU A 41 -4.46 -9.68 -16.37
C GLU A 41 -3.84 -9.71 -14.97
N ARG A 42 -2.53 -9.46 -14.89
CA ARG A 42 -1.80 -9.39 -13.61
C ARG A 42 -1.26 -8.00 -13.40
N LEU A 43 -1.41 -7.49 -12.18
CA LEU A 43 -0.76 -6.27 -11.75
C LEU A 43 0.72 -6.53 -11.46
N LYS A 44 1.58 -5.69 -12.04
CA LYS A 44 2.98 -5.59 -11.64
C LYS A 44 3.11 -4.48 -10.62
N VAL A 45 3.37 -4.82 -9.38
CA VAL A 45 3.53 -3.84 -8.31
C VAL A 45 4.95 -3.77 -7.80
N LEU A 46 5.39 -2.57 -7.48
CA LEU A 46 6.62 -2.33 -6.75
C LEU A 46 6.38 -2.65 -5.28
N ASN A 47 7.03 -3.70 -4.77
CA ASN A 47 6.89 -4.08 -3.38
C ASN A 47 7.88 -3.28 -2.52
N MET A 48 7.34 -2.34 -1.73
CA MET A 48 8.06 -1.50 -0.76
C MET A 48 7.92 -2.04 0.68
N ILE A 49 7.44 -3.28 0.85
CA ILE A 49 7.33 -3.91 2.16
C ILE A 49 8.66 -4.53 2.49
N VAL A 50 9.35 -3.96 3.48
CA VAL A 50 10.56 -4.55 4.07
C VAL A 50 10.38 -4.50 5.58
N THR A 51 10.26 -5.67 6.21
CA THR A 51 10.12 -5.78 7.65
C THR A 51 11.42 -6.26 8.30
N PRO A 52 11.66 -5.96 9.59
CA PRO A 52 12.80 -6.49 10.32
C PRO A 52 12.88 -8.03 10.27
N GLU A 53 11.73 -8.70 10.30
CA GLU A 53 11.64 -10.17 10.24
C GLU A 53 12.09 -10.70 8.87
N MET A 54 11.73 -9.99 7.79
CA MET A 54 12.22 -10.35 6.45
C MET A 54 13.75 -10.21 6.40
N ILE A 55 14.30 -9.13 6.92
CA ILE A 55 15.75 -8.92 6.97
C ILE A 55 16.41 -9.99 7.83
N ASN A 56 15.90 -10.24 9.04
CA ASN A 56 16.44 -11.23 9.96
C ASN A 56 16.31 -12.65 9.40
N GLY A 57 15.21 -12.97 8.72
CA GLY A 57 15.00 -14.26 8.07
C GLY A 57 16.08 -14.58 7.03
N PHE A 58 16.64 -13.58 6.35
CA PHE A 58 17.73 -13.78 5.40
C PHE A 58 19.09 -14.09 6.07
N TYR A 59 19.24 -13.77 7.35
CA TYR A 59 20.45 -14.03 8.12
C TYR A 59 20.36 -15.29 9.00
N ASN A 60 19.33 -16.11 8.83
CA ASN A 60 19.21 -17.33 9.61
C ASN A 60 20.32 -18.31 9.25
N PRO A 61 21.24 -18.65 10.22
CA PRO A 61 22.39 -19.52 9.96
C PRO A 61 22.02 -20.97 9.62
N ALA A 62 20.77 -21.39 9.92
CA ALA A 62 20.24 -22.72 9.55
C ALA A 62 19.93 -22.84 8.04
N TRP A 63 19.96 -21.74 7.29
CA TRP A 63 19.73 -21.76 5.87
C TRP A 63 21.03 -22.05 5.13
N ASP A 64 20.95 -22.92 4.14
CA ASP A 64 22.11 -23.31 3.34
C ASP A 64 22.78 -22.08 2.72
N LYS A 65 24.06 -21.88 3.07
CA LYS A 65 24.85 -20.69 2.66
C LYS A 65 25.09 -20.63 1.16
N GLU A 66 24.81 -21.72 0.44
CA GLU A 66 25.09 -21.83 -0.99
C GLU A 66 23.90 -21.50 -1.91
N ASP A 67 22.72 -21.17 -1.36
CA ASP A 67 21.57 -20.78 -2.19
C ASP A 67 21.81 -19.42 -2.87
N LEU A 68 22.36 -19.48 -4.08
CA LEU A 68 22.64 -18.31 -4.92
C LEU A 68 21.39 -17.44 -5.16
N ARG A 69 20.22 -18.05 -5.26
CA ARG A 69 18.95 -17.35 -5.47
C ARG A 69 18.57 -16.48 -4.25
N ARG A 70 18.85 -16.98 -3.05
CA ARG A 70 18.62 -16.20 -1.81
C ARG A 70 19.56 -15.02 -1.71
N LYS A 71 20.85 -15.22 -2.02
CA LYS A 71 21.83 -14.12 -2.05
C LYS A 71 21.43 -13.04 -3.07
N GLU A 72 20.93 -13.44 -4.22
CA GLU A 72 20.45 -12.52 -5.23
C GLU A 72 19.24 -11.69 -4.73
N ILE A 73 18.27 -12.35 -4.11
CA ILE A 73 17.09 -11.68 -3.50
C ILE A 73 17.54 -10.72 -2.40
N GLN A 74 18.42 -11.16 -1.50
CA GLN A 74 18.98 -10.35 -0.43
C GLN A 74 19.70 -9.10 -0.96
N ASN A 75 20.55 -9.25 -1.95
CA ASN A 75 21.27 -8.13 -2.58
C ASN A 75 20.30 -7.14 -3.22
N LYS A 76 19.26 -7.64 -3.91
CA LYS A 76 18.19 -6.79 -4.46
C LYS A 76 17.44 -6.03 -3.37
N MET A 77 17.10 -6.69 -2.27
CA MET A 77 16.44 -6.02 -1.14
C MET A 77 17.33 -4.97 -0.49
N LEU A 78 18.60 -5.26 -0.26
CA LEU A 78 19.57 -4.32 0.30
C LEU A 78 19.79 -3.11 -0.61
N SER A 79 19.87 -3.32 -1.92
CA SER A 79 19.99 -2.21 -2.88
C SER A 79 18.76 -1.31 -2.92
N PHE A 80 17.60 -1.85 -2.61
CA PHE A 80 16.33 -1.16 -2.62
C PHE A 80 15.97 -0.52 -1.27
N PHE A 81 16.59 -0.98 -0.18
CA PHE A 81 16.31 -0.55 1.19
C PHE A 81 16.41 0.97 1.42
N PRO A 82 17.40 1.70 0.86
CA PRO A 82 17.46 3.16 1.00
C PRO A 82 16.21 3.86 0.48
N LEU A 83 15.62 3.36 -0.62
CA LEU A 83 14.39 3.91 -1.17
C LEU A 83 13.19 3.64 -0.25
N VAL A 84 13.09 2.43 0.32
CA VAL A 84 12.06 2.08 1.30
C VAL A 84 12.14 3.00 2.51
N ILE A 85 13.33 3.22 3.06
CA ILE A 85 13.55 4.15 4.17
C ILE A 85 13.12 5.56 3.77
N ALA A 86 13.63 6.10 2.66
CA ALA A 86 13.33 7.46 2.21
C ALA A 86 11.83 7.72 2.01
N THR A 87 11.05 6.68 1.66
CA THR A 87 9.59 6.78 1.52
C THR A 87 8.82 6.50 2.81
N SER A 88 9.49 6.00 3.85
CA SER A 88 8.85 5.60 5.12
C SER A 88 8.90 6.67 6.19
N PHE A 89 9.73 7.71 6.04
CA PHE A 89 9.83 8.79 7.01
C PHE A 89 8.52 9.58 7.10
N LYS A 90 8.12 9.89 8.34
CA LYS A 90 7.03 10.80 8.65
C LYS A 90 7.66 12.02 9.33
N TYR A 91 7.66 13.15 8.65
CA TYR A 91 8.07 14.42 9.26
C TYR A 91 6.93 15.01 10.10
N SER A 92 7.27 15.90 11.01
CA SER A 92 6.29 16.64 11.80
C SER A 92 5.32 17.42 10.89
N VAL A 93 4.08 17.52 11.34
CA VAL A 93 2.93 18.10 10.64
C VAL A 93 3.29 19.36 9.83
N GLY A 94 3.06 19.30 8.51
CA GLY A 94 3.13 20.46 7.62
C GLY A 94 4.27 20.47 6.58
N ASN A 95 5.24 19.57 6.65
CA ASN A 95 6.33 19.53 5.67
C ASN A 95 5.92 18.71 4.42
N LYS A 96 5.83 19.40 3.27
CA LYS A 96 5.60 18.74 1.97
C LYS A 96 6.81 17.90 1.50
N GLU A 97 7.96 18.05 2.13
CA GLU A 97 9.22 17.38 1.76
C GLU A 97 9.14 15.86 1.88
N GLU A 98 8.35 15.33 2.81
CA GLU A 98 8.15 13.88 2.98
C GLU A 98 7.49 13.20 1.77
N TYR A 99 6.85 13.97 0.89
CA TYR A 99 6.16 13.45 -0.30
C TYR A 99 7.01 13.50 -1.57
N ILE A 100 8.16 14.19 -1.55
CA ILE A 100 9.00 14.38 -2.75
C ILE A 100 9.47 13.03 -3.30
N ILE A 101 10.05 12.19 -2.46
CA ILE A 101 10.56 10.88 -2.92
C ILE A 101 9.41 9.94 -3.31
N PRO A 102 8.34 9.77 -2.50
CA PRO A 102 7.15 9.03 -2.91
C PRO A 102 6.56 9.50 -4.25
N GLU A 103 6.48 10.80 -4.48
CA GLU A 103 5.99 11.36 -5.74
C GLU A 103 6.89 11.02 -6.92
N LEU A 104 8.21 11.17 -6.78
CA LEU A 104 9.17 10.79 -7.81
C LEU A 104 9.06 9.30 -8.17
N VAL A 105 8.92 8.44 -7.17
CA VAL A 105 8.71 7.00 -7.40
C VAL A 105 7.44 6.77 -8.21
N MET A 106 6.32 7.38 -7.83
CA MET A 106 5.05 7.26 -8.55
C MET A 106 5.17 7.70 -10.02
N ARG A 107 5.85 8.81 -10.29
CA ARG A 107 6.09 9.31 -11.66
C ARG A 107 6.96 8.37 -12.49
N CYS A 108 7.87 7.64 -11.85
CA CYS A 108 8.76 6.69 -12.53
C CYS A 108 8.11 5.36 -12.89
N LEU A 109 7.04 4.94 -12.22
CA LEU A 109 6.43 3.60 -12.38
C LEU A 109 6.13 3.25 -13.85
N ARG A 110 5.55 4.20 -14.58
CA ARG A 110 5.19 4.01 -15.98
C ARG A 110 6.38 3.66 -16.87
N ARG A 111 7.55 4.26 -16.61
CA ARG A 111 8.78 4.01 -17.38
C ARG A 111 9.27 2.56 -17.26
N PHE A 112 8.92 1.91 -16.15
CA PHE A 112 9.29 0.53 -15.84
C PHE A 112 8.15 -0.47 -16.07
N ASN A 113 7.03 -0.01 -16.65
CA ASN A 113 5.83 -0.82 -16.84
C ASN A 113 5.36 -1.47 -15.52
N ILE A 114 5.32 -0.66 -14.46
CA ILE A 114 4.85 -1.02 -13.12
C ILE A 114 3.50 -0.34 -12.91
N ASP A 115 2.50 -1.11 -12.48
CA ASP A 115 1.11 -0.67 -12.36
C ASP A 115 0.82 0.05 -11.03
N GLY A 116 1.63 -0.18 -10.01
CA GLY A 116 1.41 0.44 -8.69
C GLY A 116 2.47 0.11 -7.66
N ILE A 117 2.22 0.54 -6.42
CA ILE A 117 3.12 0.34 -5.28
C ILE A 117 2.36 -0.35 -4.15
N VAL A 118 3.02 -1.27 -3.48
CA VAL A 118 2.56 -1.92 -2.25
C VAL A 118 3.48 -1.49 -1.11
N TYR A 119 2.92 -0.98 -0.02
CA TYR A 119 3.68 -0.43 1.10
C TYR A 119 2.96 -0.64 2.44
N LEU A 120 3.70 -0.55 3.54
CA LEU A 120 3.13 -0.56 4.89
C LEU A 120 2.57 0.80 5.26
N SER A 121 1.40 0.80 5.93
CA SER A 121 0.81 2.04 6.45
C SER A 121 1.75 2.71 7.46
N LYS A 122 1.90 4.03 7.35
CA LYS A 122 2.64 4.85 8.32
C LYS A 122 1.79 5.27 9.52
N ASN A 123 0.48 5.07 9.46
CA ASN A 123 -0.49 5.53 10.45
C ASN A 123 -0.81 4.45 11.49
N LEU A 124 -0.01 3.37 11.54
CA LEU A 124 -0.15 2.32 12.54
C LEU A 124 0.26 2.84 13.91
N GLU A 125 -0.62 2.72 14.88
CA GLU A 125 -0.29 2.85 16.30
C GLU A 125 0.56 1.65 16.71
N HIS A 126 1.49 1.86 17.66
CA HIS A 126 2.50 0.87 18.07
C HIS A 126 1.94 -0.47 18.57
N ASP A 127 0.64 -0.56 18.87
CA ASP A 127 -0.01 -1.72 19.45
C ASP A 127 -0.57 -2.74 18.45
N ILE A 128 -0.54 -2.44 17.15
CA ILE A 128 -1.07 -3.35 16.13
C ILE A 128 0.09 -4.10 15.48
N GLN A 129 0.02 -5.44 15.50
CA GLN A 129 0.99 -6.28 14.79
C GLN A 129 1.10 -5.80 13.33
N LEU A 130 2.23 -5.21 13.00
CA LEU A 130 2.57 -4.49 11.76
C LEU A 130 2.28 -5.26 10.46
N HIS A 131 2.15 -6.59 10.54
CA HIS A 131 2.12 -7.47 9.36
C HIS A 131 0.80 -7.48 8.59
N SER A 132 -0.26 -6.88 9.13
CA SER A 132 -1.61 -6.99 8.55
C SER A 132 -2.10 -5.75 7.79
N VAL A 133 -1.37 -4.64 7.83
CA VAL A 133 -1.85 -3.37 7.26
C VAL A 133 -1.00 -2.96 6.07
N VAL A 134 -1.36 -3.52 4.94
CA VAL A 134 -0.71 -3.25 3.66
C VAL A 134 -1.62 -2.36 2.82
N ASN A 135 -1.03 -1.32 2.25
CA ASN A 135 -1.67 -0.42 1.30
C ASN A 135 -1.17 -0.69 -0.11
N VAL A 136 -2.05 -0.47 -1.06
CA VAL A 136 -1.77 -0.51 -2.49
C VAL A 136 -2.20 0.81 -3.11
N VAL A 137 -1.33 1.42 -3.89
CA VAL A 137 -1.66 2.59 -4.69
C VAL A 137 -1.45 2.29 -6.17
N LEU A 138 -2.49 2.53 -6.96
CA LEU A 138 -2.52 2.31 -8.41
C LEU A 138 -2.76 3.66 -9.09
N PRO A 139 -1.73 4.30 -9.69
CA PRO A 139 -1.89 5.56 -10.41
C PRO A 139 -2.74 5.37 -11.66
N ILE A 140 -3.59 6.36 -11.97
CA ILE A 140 -4.40 6.40 -13.17
C ILE A 140 -3.83 7.47 -14.09
N TYR A 141 -3.31 7.05 -15.23
CA TYR A 141 -2.71 7.98 -16.19
C TYR A 141 -3.79 8.59 -17.11
N LYS A 142 -3.58 9.84 -17.55
CA LYS A 142 -4.57 10.60 -18.34
C LYS A 142 -5.01 9.91 -19.63
N ASP A 143 -4.13 9.19 -20.28
CA ASP A 143 -4.42 8.40 -21.49
C ASP A 143 -5.32 7.19 -21.18
N GLN A 144 -5.36 6.72 -19.93
CA GLN A 144 -6.25 5.66 -19.48
C GLN A 144 -7.64 6.18 -19.09
N LEU A 145 -7.79 7.49 -18.87
CA LEU A 145 -9.09 8.12 -18.57
C LEU A 145 -10.00 8.23 -19.80
N GLN A 146 -9.45 8.14 -21.02
CA GLN A 146 -10.24 8.14 -22.26
C GLN A 146 -10.92 6.78 -22.54
N ASP A 147 -10.37 5.71 -21.99
CA ASP A 147 -11.00 4.39 -21.99
C ASP A 147 -11.87 4.37 -20.72
N GLU A 148 -13.19 4.56 -20.84
CA GLU A 148 -14.18 4.87 -19.79
C GLU A 148 -13.99 4.12 -18.47
N TYR A 149 -13.19 3.09 -18.45
CA TYR A 149 -12.96 2.23 -17.30
C TYR A 149 -11.55 1.64 -17.20
N GLY A 150 -10.59 2.08 -17.91
CA GLY A 150 -9.18 1.73 -17.80
C GLY A 150 -8.84 0.29 -17.35
N LYS A 151 -7.58 -0.06 -17.35
CA LYS A 151 -7.09 -1.36 -16.89
C LYS A 151 -7.61 -1.73 -15.48
N ILE A 152 -7.70 -0.75 -14.57
CA ILE A 152 -8.04 -0.97 -13.16
C ILE A 152 -9.45 -1.54 -12.97
N THR A 153 -10.45 -1.04 -13.70
CA THR A 153 -11.83 -1.53 -13.56
C THR A 153 -12.06 -2.90 -14.18
N ARG A 154 -11.20 -3.30 -15.12
CA ARG A 154 -11.19 -4.67 -15.66
C ARG A 154 -10.53 -5.68 -14.73
N LEU A 155 -9.68 -5.20 -13.84
CA LEU A 155 -8.94 -6.04 -12.89
C LEU A 155 -9.72 -6.38 -11.63
N PHE A 156 -10.75 -5.59 -11.30
CA PHE A 156 -11.48 -5.75 -10.04
C PHE A 156 -12.99 -5.75 -10.25
N ARG A 157 -13.67 -6.59 -9.49
CA ARG A 157 -15.09 -6.45 -9.20
C ARG A 157 -15.23 -5.69 -7.90
N ILE A 158 -16.13 -4.70 -7.86
CA ILE A 158 -16.32 -3.82 -6.70
C ILE A 158 -17.62 -4.24 -6.01
N SER A 159 -17.56 -4.46 -4.69
CA SER A 159 -18.75 -4.69 -3.88
C SER A 159 -19.59 -3.42 -3.72
N LYS A 160 -20.85 -3.58 -3.32
CA LYS A 160 -21.63 -2.44 -2.83
C LYS A 160 -20.93 -1.83 -1.60
N PRO A 161 -21.01 -0.49 -1.42
CA PRO A 161 -20.48 0.16 -0.22
C PRO A 161 -21.23 -0.33 1.03
N GLU A 162 -20.50 -0.64 2.09
CA GLU A 162 -21.03 -1.04 3.38
C GLU A 162 -20.52 -0.06 4.46
N LEU A 163 -21.40 0.25 5.42
CA LEU A 163 -21.04 1.13 6.54
C LEU A 163 -20.02 0.42 7.44
N PHE A 164 -18.85 1.03 7.60
CA PHE A 164 -17.82 0.57 8.52
C PHE A 164 -17.97 1.26 9.88
N MET A 165 -18.10 0.47 10.94
CA MET A 165 -18.10 0.97 12.31
C MET A 165 -16.88 0.42 13.05
N PRO A 166 -15.93 1.27 13.49
CA PRO A 166 -14.87 0.85 14.38
C PRO A 166 -15.44 0.22 15.65
N GLN A 167 -14.78 -0.79 16.19
CA GLN A 167 -15.28 -1.52 17.39
C GLN A 167 -15.53 -0.60 18.59
N SER A 168 -14.71 0.46 18.78
CA SER A 168 -14.91 1.47 19.81
C SER A 168 -16.30 2.14 19.76
N LYS A 169 -16.80 2.45 18.55
CA LYS A 169 -18.13 3.05 18.36
C LYS A 169 -19.28 2.03 18.53
N LYS A 170 -19.03 0.74 18.33
CA LYS A 170 -20.06 -0.29 18.59
C LYS A 170 -20.42 -0.39 20.07
N TYR A 171 -19.44 -0.25 20.96
CA TYR A 171 -19.67 -0.31 22.41
C TYR A 171 -20.39 0.94 22.97
N GLU A 172 -20.21 2.11 22.37
CA GLU A 172 -20.92 3.32 22.79
C GLU A 172 -22.39 3.32 22.35
N LYS A 173 -22.71 2.83 21.15
CA LYS A 173 -24.10 2.69 20.67
C LYS A 173 -24.88 1.57 21.37
N ALA A 174 -24.22 0.62 22.00
CA ALA A 174 -24.88 -0.44 22.76
C ALA A 174 -25.19 -0.06 24.23
N LYS A 175 -24.69 1.10 24.70
CA LYS A 175 -24.94 1.61 26.07
C LYS A 175 -26.02 2.68 26.14
N ASN A 176 -26.53 3.17 25.01
CA ASN A 176 -27.67 4.07 24.87
C ASN A 176 -28.88 3.33 24.28
#